data_a27237afbb24a27f690626065d868d2c
#
_entry.id   a27237afbb24a27f690626065d868d2c
#
_cell.length_a   1.000
_cell.length_b   1.000
_cell.length_c   1.000
_cell.angle_alpha   90.00
_cell.angle_beta   90.00
_cell.angle_gamma   90.00
#
_symmetry.space_group_name_H-M   'P 1'
#
loop_
_entity.id
_entity.type
_entity.pdbx_description
1 polymer ?
#
loop_
_entity_poly.entity_id
_entity_poly.type
_entity_poly.pdbx_seq_one_letter_code
_entity_poly.pdbx_strand_id
1 'polypeptide(L)'
;TLIVVCIAHYFVQRHYDRKNDDVYSEAAEVKASDAPAAPKWYAIFPVLPIVLLIIFSKLVVTSIKLDTISALFMVWVGVVIVEIIRTKSVKKVFKDAMAMFQSMGKMFAGIVALIICAEFFATGLKVSGLIDALINSAQGIGAGMGVMTVILTAIVSAVTFLTGSGVGAYSSFASLAPDVAAGLGGSVAALVTPMQFASGMLRAMSPVAGVIIAVAGAAGISPMAVVRRTWIPMIAGMFTTIIANMIFFG
;
A
#
# COMPACT_ATOMS: atom_id res chain seq x y z
N THR A 1 8.37 -6.00 11.86
CA THR A 1 7.83 -4.67 11.50
C THR A 1 6.40 -4.48 12.02
N LEU A 2 5.42 -5.35 11.66
CA LEU A 2 4.01 -5.20 12.03
C LEU A 2 3.81 -5.04 13.55
N ILE A 3 4.41 -5.91 14.35
CA ILE A 3 4.29 -5.87 15.82
C ILE A 3 4.78 -4.53 16.38
N VAL A 4 5.91 -4.02 15.90
CA VAL A 4 6.48 -2.74 16.33
C VAL A 4 5.54 -1.58 15.97
N VAL A 5 4.99 -1.58 14.75
CA VAL A 5 4.01 -0.58 14.31
C VAL A 5 2.76 -0.60 15.18
N CYS A 6 2.20 -1.78 15.48
CA CYS A 6 1.01 -1.92 16.33
C CYS A 6 1.27 -1.41 17.75
N ILE A 7 2.40 -1.77 18.35
CA ILE A 7 2.78 -1.32 19.70
C ILE A 7 2.97 0.21 19.72
N ALA A 8 3.75 0.74 18.78
CA ALA A 8 3.97 2.18 18.67
C ALA A 8 2.66 2.95 18.45
N HIS A 9 1.78 2.42 17.57
CA HIS A 9 0.48 3.04 17.30
C HIS A 9 -0.41 3.04 18.55
N TYR A 10 -0.44 1.96 19.31
CA TYR A 10 -1.21 1.89 20.57
C TYR A 10 -0.79 2.99 21.56
N PHE A 11 0.52 3.17 21.77
CA PHE A 11 1.02 4.19 22.70
C PHE A 11 0.77 5.61 22.19
N VAL A 12 0.99 5.85 20.90
CA VAL A 12 0.76 7.16 20.27
C VAL A 12 -0.73 7.52 20.32
N GLN A 13 -1.61 6.58 19.94
CA GLN A 13 -3.05 6.79 19.98
C GLN A 13 -3.52 7.12 21.41
N ARG A 14 -3.10 6.32 22.38
CA ARG A 14 -3.45 6.55 23.80
C ARG A 14 -2.94 7.91 24.31
N HIS A 15 -1.78 8.36 23.85
CA HIS A 15 -1.25 9.67 24.22
C HIS A 15 -2.09 10.82 23.65
N TYR A 16 -2.44 10.74 22.36
CA TYR A 16 -3.26 11.77 21.71
C TYR A 16 -4.71 11.76 22.21
N ASP A 17 -5.30 10.61 22.48
CA ASP A 17 -6.67 10.51 22.99
C ASP A 17 -6.79 11.12 24.40
N ARG A 18 -5.75 11.04 25.24
CA ARG A 18 -5.73 11.69 26.53
C ARG A 18 -5.58 13.21 26.46
N LYS A 19 -5.00 13.73 25.38
CA LYS A 19 -4.65 15.15 25.24
C LYS A 19 -5.66 15.94 24.41
N ASN A 20 -6.45 15.30 23.58
CA ASN A 20 -7.35 15.89 22.60
C ASN A 20 -8.77 15.34 22.71
N ASP A 21 -9.34 15.31 23.92
CA ASP A 21 -10.76 14.93 24.12
C ASP A 21 -11.71 15.80 23.29
N ASP A 22 -11.29 17.02 22.90
CA ASP A 22 -12.10 17.99 22.19
C ASP A 22 -12.19 17.76 20.67
N VAL A 23 -11.29 16.97 20.07
CA VAL A 23 -11.25 16.78 18.60
C VAL A 23 -12.38 15.87 18.10
N TYR A 24 -12.94 15.04 18.97
CA TYR A 24 -14.06 14.15 18.62
C TYR A 24 -15.45 14.78 18.85
N SER A 25 -15.52 15.92 19.52
CA SER A 25 -16.79 16.62 19.77
C SER A 25 -17.34 17.36 18.55
N GLU A 26 -16.48 17.64 17.55
CA GLU A 26 -16.85 18.26 16.26
C GLU A 26 -16.83 17.25 15.09
N ALA A 27 -16.80 15.95 15.36
CA ALA A 27 -17.02 14.98 14.32
C ALA A 27 -18.40 15.25 13.71
N ALA A 28 -18.41 15.85 12.51
CA ALA A 28 -19.63 16.05 11.76
C ALA A 28 -20.38 14.72 11.78
N GLU A 29 -21.63 14.73 12.23
CA GLU A 29 -22.54 13.59 12.08
C GLU A 29 -22.38 13.12 10.62
N VAL A 30 -21.71 11.97 10.45
CA VAL A 30 -21.69 11.32 9.15
C VAL A 30 -23.15 11.10 8.83
N LYS A 31 -23.72 11.93 7.94
CA LYS A 31 -25.08 11.72 7.45
C LYS A 31 -25.11 10.28 6.99
N ALA A 32 -25.77 9.44 7.79
CA ALA A 32 -26.01 8.07 7.40
C ALA A 32 -26.62 8.14 5.99
N SER A 33 -25.98 7.50 5.02
CA SER A 33 -26.54 7.49 3.68
C SER A 33 -27.93 6.86 3.82
N ASP A 34 -28.95 7.45 3.18
CA ASP A 34 -30.31 6.90 3.15
C ASP A 34 -30.39 5.53 2.45
N ALA A 35 -29.26 4.96 2.10
CA ALA A 35 -29.17 3.61 1.57
C ALA A 35 -29.50 2.59 2.66
N PRO A 36 -30.38 1.61 2.42
CA PRO A 36 -30.71 0.59 3.39
C PRO A 36 -29.45 -0.12 3.85
N ALA A 37 -29.24 -0.16 5.17
CA ALA A 37 -28.07 -0.72 5.78
C ALA A 37 -27.83 -2.16 5.27
N ALA A 38 -26.61 -2.43 4.84
CA ALA A 38 -26.25 -3.77 4.42
C ALA A 38 -26.37 -4.75 5.60
N PRO A 39 -26.85 -5.97 5.38
CA PRO A 39 -26.93 -6.98 6.45
C PRO A 39 -25.57 -7.19 7.10
N LYS A 40 -25.50 -7.35 8.42
CA LYS A 40 -24.24 -7.51 9.17
C LYS A 40 -23.39 -8.67 8.67
N TRP A 41 -23.99 -9.72 8.15
CA TRP A 41 -23.28 -10.88 7.61
C TRP A 41 -22.49 -10.59 6.33
N TYR A 42 -22.73 -9.46 5.64
CA TYR A 42 -21.91 -9.02 4.50
C TYR A 42 -20.46 -8.75 4.87
N ALA A 43 -20.17 -8.50 6.15
CA ALA A 43 -18.81 -8.36 6.65
C ALA A 43 -17.94 -9.62 6.44
N ILE A 44 -18.55 -10.76 6.12
CA ILE A 44 -17.82 -12.00 5.85
C ILE A 44 -17.21 -12.02 4.44
N PHE A 45 -17.80 -11.32 3.47
CA PHE A 45 -17.35 -11.34 2.07
C PHE A 45 -15.90 -10.88 1.85
N PRO A 46 -15.40 -9.82 2.49
CA PRO A 46 -14.00 -9.42 2.36
C PRO A 46 -13.00 -10.47 2.90
N VAL A 47 -13.44 -11.32 3.81
CA VAL A 47 -12.61 -12.37 4.41
C VAL A 47 -12.60 -13.65 3.58
N LEU A 48 -13.65 -13.92 2.81
CA LEU A 48 -13.80 -15.15 2.01
C LEU A 48 -12.63 -15.42 1.04
N PRO A 49 -12.08 -14.45 0.30
CA PRO A 49 -10.94 -14.72 -0.58
C PRO A 49 -9.73 -15.26 0.19
N ILE A 50 -9.47 -14.73 1.39
CA ILE A 50 -8.36 -15.18 2.24
C ILE A 50 -8.62 -16.61 2.71
N VAL A 51 -9.85 -16.90 3.14
CA VAL A 51 -10.26 -18.26 3.56
C VAL A 51 -10.11 -19.26 2.41
N LEU A 52 -10.54 -18.89 1.19
CA LEU A 52 -10.37 -19.73 0.00
C LEU A 52 -8.90 -20.00 -0.30
N LEU A 53 -8.05 -18.97 -0.25
CA LEU A 53 -6.62 -19.14 -0.47
C LEU A 53 -5.95 -20.04 0.58
N ILE A 54 -6.41 -20.00 1.84
CA ILE A 54 -5.91 -20.89 2.89
C ILE A 54 -6.37 -22.34 2.64
N ILE A 55 -7.66 -22.55 2.33
CA ILE A 55 -8.21 -23.88 2.08
C ILE A 55 -7.54 -24.55 0.86
N PHE A 56 -7.35 -23.80 -0.23
CA PHE A 56 -6.71 -24.28 -1.46
C PHE A 56 -5.20 -24.06 -1.49
N SER A 57 -4.58 -23.83 -0.32
CA SER A 57 -3.13 -23.78 -0.18
C SER A 57 -2.54 -25.18 -0.05
N LYS A 58 -1.22 -25.28 -0.16
CA LYS A 58 -0.49 -26.54 0.09
C LYS A 58 -0.70 -27.12 1.50
N LEU A 59 -1.31 -26.36 2.40
CA LEU A 59 -1.58 -26.77 3.78
C LEU A 59 -2.82 -27.67 3.91
N VAL A 60 -3.82 -27.53 3.02
CA VAL A 60 -5.11 -28.24 3.14
C VAL A 60 -5.43 -29.05 1.90
N VAL A 61 -5.51 -28.42 0.72
CA VAL A 61 -5.84 -29.08 -0.55
C VAL A 61 -4.75 -28.78 -1.57
N THR A 62 -3.95 -29.79 -1.90
CA THR A 62 -2.82 -29.67 -2.83
C THR A 62 -3.21 -29.86 -4.30
N SER A 63 -4.40 -30.40 -4.57
CA SER A 63 -4.84 -30.79 -5.92
C SER A 63 -5.20 -29.61 -6.81
N ILE A 64 -5.59 -28.48 -6.24
CA ILE A 64 -6.00 -27.28 -6.98
C ILE A 64 -5.16 -26.09 -6.51
N LYS A 65 -4.42 -25.48 -7.43
CA LYS A 65 -3.70 -24.24 -7.17
C LYS A 65 -4.64 -23.07 -7.45
N LEU A 66 -5.23 -22.51 -6.42
CA LEU A 66 -6.05 -21.31 -6.52
C LEU A 66 -5.13 -20.08 -6.38
N ASP A 67 -5.10 -19.24 -7.41
CA ASP A 67 -4.42 -17.94 -7.34
C ASP A 67 -5.33 -16.85 -6.77
N THR A 68 -4.76 -15.74 -6.36
CA THR A 68 -5.47 -14.63 -5.72
C THR A 68 -6.57 -14.05 -6.62
N ILE A 69 -6.33 -13.99 -7.93
CA ILE A 69 -7.28 -13.43 -8.90
C ILE A 69 -8.51 -14.33 -8.99
N SER A 70 -8.30 -15.64 -9.12
CA SER A 70 -9.37 -16.62 -9.18
C SER A 70 -10.20 -16.63 -7.90
N ALA A 71 -9.55 -16.55 -6.72
CA ALA A 71 -10.24 -16.48 -5.43
C ALA A 71 -11.14 -15.24 -5.33
N LEU A 72 -10.63 -14.08 -5.70
CA LEU A 72 -11.38 -12.82 -5.70
C LEU A 72 -12.56 -12.88 -6.69
N PHE A 73 -12.33 -13.44 -7.89
CA PHE A 73 -13.37 -13.57 -8.89
C PHE A 73 -14.49 -14.51 -8.45
N MET A 74 -14.16 -15.67 -7.84
CA MET A 74 -15.15 -16.61 -7.30
C MET A 74 -16.01 -15.96 -6.22
N VAL A 75 -15.39 -15.23 -5.29
CA VAL A 75 -16.14 -14.50 -4.26
C VAL A 75 -17.02 -13.42 -4.87
N TRP A 76 -16.51 -12.68 -5.85
CA TRP A 76 -17.29 -11.65 -6.55
C TRP A 76 -18.54 -12.24 -7.23
N VAL A 77 -18.40 -13.37 -7.94
CA VAL A 77 -19.55 -14.09 -8.54
C VAL A 77 -20.55 -14.51 -7.46
N GLY A 78 -20.06 -15.04 -6.33
CA GLY A 78 -20.90 -15.38 -5.18
C GLY A 78 -21.68 -14.18 -4.64
N VAL A 79 -21.03 -13.03 -4.48
CA VAL A 79 -21.67 -11.77 -4.04
C VAL A 79 -22.75 -11.34 -5.03
N VAL A 80 -22.49 -11.39 -6.33
CA VAL A 80 -23.47 -11.05 -7.38
C VAL A 80 -24.71 -11.95 -7.27
N ILE A 81 -24.52 -13.24 -7.11
CA ILE A 81 -25.64 -14.21 -6.96
C ILE A 81 -26.46 -13.88 -5.70
N VAL A 82 -25.80 -13.69 -4.58
CA VAL A 82 -26.46 -13.33 -3.31
C VAL A 82 -27.24 -12.03 -3.45
N GLU A 83 -26.67 -11.02 -4.12
CA GLU A 83 -27.32 -9.72 -4.30
C GLU A 83 -28.53 -9.81 -5.26
N ILE A 84 -28.49 -10.66 -6.28
CA ILE A 84 -29.64 -10.94 -7.15
C ILE A 84 -30.79 -11.57 -6.33
N ILE A 85 -30.47 -12.55 -5.48
CA ILE A 85 -31.48 -13.21 -4.63
C ILE A 85 -32.09 -12.20 -3.64
N ARG A 86 -31.26 -11.34 -3.04
CA ARG A 86 -31.69 -10.33 -2.07
C ARG A 86 -32.57 -9.25 -2.69
N THR A 87 -32.12 -8.68 -3.79
CA THR A 87 -32.80 -7.52 -4.41
C THR A 87 -33.92 -7.94 -5.34
N LYS A 88 -33.98 -9.21 -5.72
CA LYS A 88 -34.92 -9.76 -6.74
C LYS A 88 -34.92 -8.97 -8.06
N SER A 89 -33.82 -8.27 -8.34
CA SER A 89 -33.66 -7.43 -9.51
C SER A 89 -32.30 -7.62 -10.18
N VAL A 90 -32.27 -8.50 -11.16
CA VAL A 90 -31.09 -8.76 -12.00
C VAL A 90 -30.57 -7.45 -12.64
N LYS A 91 -31.49 -6.62 -13.16
CA LYS A 91 -31.16 -5.37 -13.86
C LYS A 91 -30.39 -4.39 -12.95
N LYS A 92 -30.79 -4.29 -11.66
CA LYS A 92 -30.12 -3.42 -10.69
C LYS A 92 -28.71 -3.91 -10.40
N VAL A 93 -28.56 -5.20 -10.10
CA VAL A 93 -27.28 -5.80 -9.77
C VAL A 93 -26.29 -5.72 -10.94
N PHE A 94 -26.74 -5.96 -12.16
CA PHE A 94 -25.90 -5.79 -13.35
C PHE A 94 -25.49 -4.33 -13.59
N LYS A 95 -26.36 -3.36 -13.31
CA LYS A 95 -25.99 -1.94 -13.37
C LYS A 95 -24.90 -1.59 -12.36
N ASP A 96 -25.02 -2.08 -11.14
CA ASP A 96 -24.02 -1.85 -10.07
C ASP A 96 -22.69 -2.56 -10.40
N ALA A 97 -22.74 -3.78 -10.93
CA ALA A 97 -21.57 -4.50 -11.42
C ALA A 97 -20.89 -3.75 -12.59
N MET A 98 -21.65 -3.19 -13.51
CA MET A 98 -21.10 -2.39 -14.61
C MET A 98 -20.42 -1.12 -14.11
N ALA A 99 -20.98 -0.43 -13.12
CA ALA A 99 -20.35 0.72 -12.49
C ALA A 99 -19.02 0.35 -11.82
N MET A 100 -18.94 -0.83 -11.19
CA MET A 100 -17.71 -1.37 -10.63
C MET A 100 -16.65 -1.62 -11.74
N PHE A 101 -17.02 -2.28 -12.84
CA PHE A 101 -16.10 -2.51 -13.96
C PHE A 101 -15.61 -1.21 -14.60
N GLN A 102 -16.47 -0.21 -14.73
CA GLN A 102 -16.06 1.12 -15.22
C GLN A 102 -15.05 1.79 -14.29
N SER A 103 -15.24 1.67 -12.98
CA SER A 103 -14.27 2.17 -11.98
C SER A 103 -12.96 1.41 -12.04
N MET A 104 -13.00 0.09 -12.17
CA MET A 104 -11.80 -0.74 -12.37
C MET A 104 -11.06 -0.36 -13.66
N GLY A 105 -11.76 -0.12 -14.75
CA GLY A 105 -11.17 0.33 -16.02
C GLY A 105 -10.41 1.66 -15.89
N LYS A 106 -10.97 2.62 -15.16
CA LYS A 106 -10.30 3.90 -14.89
C LYS A 106 -9.03 3.70 -14.04
N MET A 107 -9.10 2.88 -13.00
CA MET A 107 -7.94 2.55 -12.17
C MET A 107 -6.87 1.81 -12.97
N PHE A 108 -7.27 0.85 -13.79
CA PHE A 108 -6.37 0.09 -14.66
C PHE A 108 -5.61 1.01 -15.62
N ALA A 109 -6.32 1.91 -16.32
CA ALA A 109 -5.70 2.86 -17.24
C ALA A 109 -4.68 3.75 -16.52
N GLY A 110 -5.01 4.24 -15.30
CA GLY A 110 -4.10 5.04 -14.49
C GLY A 110 -2.85 4.26 -14.05
N ILE A 111 -3.00 3.01 -13.63
CA ILE A 111 -1.88 2.16 -13.20
C ILE A 111 -0.97 1.83 -14.39
N VAL A 112 -1.53 1.45 -15.53
CA VAL A 112 -0.75 1.14 -16.75
C VAL A 112 0.02 2.36 -17.23
N ALA A 113 -0.63 3.53 -17.29
CA ALA A 113 0.04 4.78 -17.64
C ALA A 113 1.20 5.08 -16.69
N LEU A 114 0.98 4.89 -15.38
CA LEU A 114 2.02 5.10 -14.36
C LEU A 114 3.22 4.17 -14.58
N ILE A 115 3.00 2.88 -14.85
CA ILE A 115 4.07 1.91 -15.09
C ILE A 115 4.87 2.31 -16.33
N ILE A 116 4.20 2.65 -17.43
CA ILE A 116 4.86 3.10 -18.66
C ILE A 116 5.72 4.34 -18.40
N CYS A 117 5.16 5.36 -17.72
CA CYS A 117 5.92 6.56 -17.38
C CYS A 117 7.11 6.26 -16.46
N ALA A 118 6.97 5.32 -15.52
CA ALA A 118 8.04 4.90 -14.63
C ALA A 118 9.19 4.23 -15.40
N GLU A 119 8.88 3.37 -16.37
CA GLU A 119 9.88 2.73 -17.22
C GLU A 119 10.61 3.74 -18.12
N PHE A 120 9.90 4.71 -18.70
CA PHE A 120 10.54 5.80 -19.44
C PHE A 120 11.47 6.63 -18.57
N PHE A 121 11.03 6.95 -17.35
CA PHE A 121 11.83 7.70 -16.37
C PHE A 121 13.09 6.92 -15.99
N ALA A 122 12.97 5.64 -15.64
CA ALA A 122 14.09 4.79 -15.29
C ALA A 122 15.09 4.63 -16.44
N THR A 123 14.59 4.43 -17.66
CA THR A 123 15.44 4.38 -18.88
C THR A 123 16.17 5.70 -19.08
N GLY A 124 15.50 6.84 -18.90
CA GLY A 124 16.12 8.17 -18.96
C GLY A 124 17.25 8.35 -17.94
N LEU A 125 17.03 7.93 -16.69
CA LEU A 125 18.07 7.96 -15.65
C LEU A 125 19.25 7.05 -15.96
N LYS A 126 18.99 5.88 -16.55
CA LYS A 126 20.03 4.94 -16.97
C LYS A 126 20.88 5.53 -18.11
N VAL A 127 20.22 6.04 -19.16
CA VAL A 127 20.91 6.64 -20.32
C VAL A 127 21.67 7.91 -19.94
N SER A 128 21.20 8.67 -18.95
CA SER A 128 21.91 9.88 -18.45
C SER A 128 23.18 9.55 -17.66
N GLY A 129 23.46 8.27 -17.38
CA GLY A 129 24.60 7.85 -16.56
C GLY A 129 24.43 8.09 -15.06
N LEU A 130 23.25 8.52 -14.60
CA LEU A 130 23.02 8.80 -13.19
C LEU A 130 23.19 7.54 -12.32
N ILE A 131 22.78 6.37 -12.84
CA ILE A 131 22.94 5.09 -12.13
C ILE A 131 24.40 4.76 -11.92
N ASP A 132 25.23 4.90 -12.98
CA ASP A 132 26.67 4.65 -12.91
C ASP A 132 27.36 5.65 -11.97
N ALA A 133 26.95 6.92 -12.00
CA ALA A 133 27.45 7.93 -11.07
C ALA A 133 27.12 7.59 -9.61
N LEU A 134 25.91 7.12 -9.32
CA LEU A 134 25.51 6.68 -7.98
C LEU A 134 26.30 5.46 -7.52
N ILE A 135 26.48 4.44 -8.38
CA ILE A 135 27.24 3.23 -8.08
C ILE A 135 28.73 3.60 -7.81
N ASN A 136 29.35 4.39 -8.69
CA ASN A 136 30.73 4.82 -8.54
C ASN A 136 30.93 5.66 -7.27
N SER A 137 30.00 6.55 -6.95
CA SER A 137 30.04 7.34 -5.72
C SER A 137 29.93 6.46 -4.48
N ALA A 138 29.04 5.48 -4.50
CA ALA A 138 28.89 4.52 -3.39
C ALA A 138 30.16 3.68 -3.20
N GLN A 139 30.75 3.19 -4.27
CA GLN A 139 32.01 2.43 -4.22
C GLN A 139 33.18 3.30 -3.74
N GLY A 140 33.25 4.56 -4.20
CA GLY A 140 34.31 5.50 -3.86
C GLY A 140 34.38 5.85 -2.37
N ILE A 141 33.25 5.82 -1.65
CA ILE A 141 33.19 6.04 -0.19
C ILE A 141 33.18 4.72 0.60
N GLY A 142 33.43 3.58 -0.05
CA GLY A 142 33.31 2.26 0.58
C GLY A 142 31.89 1.89 1.01
N ALA A 143 30.90 2.59 0.49
CA ALA A 143 29.50 2.33 0.78
C ALA A 143 29.03 1.09 0.02
N GLY A 144 28.83 0.01 0.76
CA GLY A 144 28.27 -1.22 0.21
C GLY A 144 26.77 -1.13 -0.03
N MET A 145 26.19 -2.29 -0.32
CA MET A 145 24.77 -2.48 -0.62
C MET A 145 23.83 -1.87 0.45
N GLY A 146 24.22 -1.94 1.74
CA GLY A 146 23.41 -1.41 2.83
C GLY A 146 23.18 0.11 2.75
N VAL A 147 24.21 0.88 2.40
CA VAL A 147 24.09 2.34 2.26
C VAL A 147 23.21 2.68 1.07
N MET A 148 23.36 1.98 -0.06
CA MET A 148 22.51 2.19 -1.23
C MET A 148 21.05 1.84 -0.96
N THR A 149 20.80 0.78 -0.18
CA THR A 149 19.45 0.43 0.29
C THR A 149 18.82 1.58 1.08
N VAL A 150 19.57 2.20 2.00
CA VAL A 150 19.09 3.35 2.77
C VAL A 150 18.81 4.56 1.87
N ILE A 151 19.70 4.86 0.94
CA ILE A 151 19.54 6.00 0.01
C ILE A 151 18.29 5.83 -0.85
N LEU A 152 18.14 4.69 -1.53
CA LEU A 152 16.97 4.45 -2.39
C LEU A 152 15.67 4.41 -1.59
N THR A 153 15.70 3.81 -0.40
CA THR A 153 14.54 3.82 0.51
C THR A 153 14.18 5.24 0.95
N ALA A 154 15.16 6.09 1.25
CA ALA A 154 14.93 7.48 1.62
C ALA A 154 14.34 8.29 0.45
N ILE A 155 14.83 8.08 -0.78
CA ILE A 155 14.30 8.75 -1.98
C ILE A 155 12.84 8.34 -2.20
N VAL A 156 12.54 7.05 -2.21
CA VAL A 156 11.16 6.53 -2.36
C VAL A 156 10.26 7.08 -1.24
N SER A 157 10.78 7.15 -0.02
CA SER A 157 10.07 7.72 1.12
C SER A 157 9.70 9.18 0.89
N ALA A 158 10.68 10.01 0.51
CA ALA A 158 10.48 11.44 0.26
C ALA A 158 9.45 11.66 -0.87
N VAL A 159 9.61 10.96 -2.00
CA VAL A 159 8.68 11.06 -3.13
C VAL A 159 7.28 10.60 -2.73
N THR A 160 7.15 9.49 -1.99
CA THR A 160 5.85 9.02 -1.50
C THR A 160 5.18 10.03 -0.57
N PHE A 161 5.93 10.61 0.35
CA PHE A 161 5.41 11.61 1.28
C PHE A 161 4.89 12.86 0.55
N LEU A 162 5.65 13.36 -0.42
CA LEU A 162 5.31 14.57 -1.18
C LEU A 162 4.13 14.34 -2.13
N THR A 163 4.07 13.18 -2.79
CA THR A 163 3.04 12.88 -3.81
C THR A 163 1.80 12.20 -3.25
N GLY A 164 1.91 11.57 -2.07
CA GLY A 164 0.87 10.71 -1.51
C GLY A 164 0.69 9.37 -2.25
N SER A 165 1.53 9.09 -3.25
CA SER A 165 1.45 7.89 -4.10
C SER A 165 2.61 6.94 -3.84
N GLY A 166 2.37 5.92 -3.01
CA GLY A 166 3.38 4.89 -2.76
C GLY A 166 3.68 4.04 -3.99
N VAL A 167 2.65 3.70 -4.77
CA VAL A 167 2.83 2.90 -6.00
C VAL A 167 3.67 3.67 -7.01
N GLY A 168 3.37 4.97 -7.23
CA GLY A 168 4.12 5.81 -8.16
C GLY A 168 5.59 5.93 -7.77
N ALA A 169 5.85 6.28 -6.52
CA ALA A 169 7.21 6.42 -6.01
C ALA A 169 8.00 5.10 -6.11
N TYR A 170 7.41 4.00 -5.64
CA TYR A 170 8.05 2.69 -5.71
C TYR A 170 8.35 2.27 -7.17
N SER A 171 7.36 2.32 -8.06
CA SER A 171 7.53 1.89 -9.45
C SER A 171 8.60 2.71 -10.19
N SER A 172 8.72 4.01 -9.89
CA SER A 172 9.73 4.88 -10.52
C SER A 172 11.17 4.50 -10.18
N PHE A 173 11.42 3.94 -9.00
CA PHE A 173 12.77 3.63 -8.55
C PHE A 173 13.07 2.14 -8.45
N ALA A 174 12.06 1.27 -8.36
CA ALA A 174 12.24 -0.18 -8.27
C ALA A 174 12.91 -0.78 -9.52
N SER A 175 12.64 -0.20 -10.70
CA SER A 175 13.25 -0.60 -11.97
C SER A 175 14.76 -0.34 -12.03
N LEU A 176 15.31 0.52 -11.16
CA LEU A 176 16.75 0.75 -11.03
C LEU A 176 17.45 -0.33 -10.19
N ALA A 177 16.71 -1.04 -9.35
CA ALA A 177 17.28 -1.97 -8.38
C ALA A 177 18.11 -3.11 -9.00
N PRO A 178 17.76 -3.71 -10.16
CA PRO A 178 18.58 -4.74 -10.78
C PRO A 178 19.98 -4.25 -11.17
N ASP A 179 20.08 -3.06 -11.79
CA ASP A 179 21.36 -2.50 -12.23
C ASP A 179 22.24 -2.11 -11.02
N VAL A 180 21.64 -1.50 -10.00
CA VAL A 180 22.33 -1.13 -8.75
C VAL A 180 22.82 -2.39 -8.01
N ALA A 181 21.99 -3.41 -7.91
CA ALA A 181 22.36 -4.67 -7.27
C ALA A 181 23.51 -5.37 -8.02
N ALA A 182 23.46 -5.40 -9.33
CA ALA A 182 24.53 -5.97 -10.17
C ALA A 182 25.84 -5.20 -10.02
N GLY A 183 25.79 -3.86 -9.99
CA GLY A 183 26.97 -3.01 -9.83
C GLY A 183 27.64 -3.09 -8.46
N LEU A 184 26.87 -3.39 -7.40
CA LEU A 184 27.36 -3.50 -6.03
C LEU A 184 27.52 -4.95 -5.55
N GLY A 185 27.23 -5.95 -6.38
CA GLY A 185 27.38 -7.36 -6.04
C GLY A 185 26.37 -7.86 -5.00
N GLY A 186 25.16 -7.28 -4.97
CA GLY A 186 24.16 -7.58 -3.97
C GLY A 186 22.86 -8.17 -4.53
N SER A 187 21.88 -8.39 -3.65
CA SER A 187 20.56 -8.91 -4.01
C SER A 187 19.59 -7.80 -4.36
N VAL A 188 18.85 -7.97 -5.47
CA VAL A 188 17.73 -7.07 -5.83
C VAL A 188 16.69 -7.01 -4.71
N ALA A 189 16.41 -8.16 -4.06
CA ALA A 189 15.46 -8.22 -2.96
C ALA A 189 15.86 -7.33 -1.77
N ALA A 190 17.17 -7.21 -1.50
CA ALA A 190 17.69 -6.33 -0.46
C ALA A 190 17.39 -4.84 -0.71
N LEU A 191 17.28 -4.42 -1.96
CA LEU A 191 16.91 -3.06 -2.33
C LEU A 191 15.40 -2.85 -2.36
N VAL A 192 14.68 -3.72 -3.07
CA VAL A 192 13.26 -3.49 -3.34
C VAL A 192 12.36 -3.71 -2.12
N THR A 193 12.76 -4.62 -1.21
CA THR A 193 11.94 -4.91 -0.02
C THR A 193 11.76 -3.69 0.89
N PRO A 194 12.81 -3.00 1.37
CA PRO A 194 12.63 -1.82 2.20
C PRO A 194 12.00 -0.65 1.43
N MET A 195 12.27 -0.49 0.13
CA MET A 195 11.61 0.52 -0.71
C MET A 195 10.09 0.30 -0.77
N GLN A 196 9.65 -0.96 -0.92
CA GLN A 196 8.23 -1.32 -0.98
C GLN A 196 7.53 -1.05 0.36
N PHE A 197 8.13 -1.46 1.47
CA PHE A 197 7.57 -1.19 2.80
C PHE A 197 7.54 0.31 3.11
N ALA A 198 8.61 1.02 2.79
CA ALA A 198 8.68 2.47 2.97
C ALA A 198 7.60 3.20 2.17
N SER A 199 7.37 2.81 0.92
CA SER A 199 6.32 3.40 0.08
C SER A 199 4.91 3.27 0.70
N GLY A 200 4.62 2.12 1.29
CA GLY A 200 3.36 1.90 2.01
C GLY A 200 3.24 2.73 3.29
N MET A 201 4.29 2.76 4.10
CA MET A 201 4.32 3.47 5.37
C MET A 201 4.26 4.99 5.19
N LEU A 202 5.04 5.53 4.26
CA LEU A 202 5.07 6.97 4.00
C LEU A 202 3.77 7.48 3.38
N ARG A 203 3.07 6.64 2.62
CA ARG A 203 1.72 6.94 2.15
C ARG A 203 0.74 7.16 3.31
N ALA A 204 0.87 6.38 4.40
CA ALA A 204 0.04 6.55 5.60
C ALA A 204 0.42 7.78 6.45
N MET A 205 1.52 8.44 6.12
CA MET A 205 1.98 9.69 6.77
C MET A 205 1.78 10.92 5.88
N SER A 206 1.42 10.76 4.61
CA SER A 206 1.29 11.88 3.68
C SER A 206 -0.10 12.52 3.80
N PRO A 207 -0.18 13.83 4.12
CA PRO A 207 -1.47 14.52 4.23
C PRO A 207 -2.18 14.66 2.87
N VAL A 208 -1.46 14.49 1.76
CA VAL A 208 -2.02 14.55 0.40
C VAL A 208 -2.42 13.17 -0.14
N ALA A 209 -2.16 12.09 0.60
CA ALA A 209 -2.55 10.75 0.19
C ALA A 209 -4.07 10.60 0.19
N GLY A 210 -4.64 10.09 -0.91
CA GLY A 210 -6.08 9.92 -1.05
C GLY A 210 -6.73 9.11 0.07
N VAL A 211 -6.03 8.10 0.61
CA VAL A 211 -6.50 7.31 1.77
C VAL A 211 -6.62 8.17 3.03
N ILE A 212 -5.63 9.04 3.30
CA ILE A 212 -5.65 9.93 4.47
C ILE A 212 -6.77 10.95 4.32
N ILE A 213 -6.93 11.53 3.13
CA ILE A 213 -8.02 12.48 2.85
C ILE A 213 -9.39 11.81 3.02
N ALA A 214 -9.56 10.59 2.51
CA ALA A 214 -10.81 9.85 2.61
C ALA A 214 -11.16 9.50 4.08
N VAL A 215 -10.18 9.02 4.85
CA VAL A 215 -10.38 8.69 6.29
C VAL A 215 -10.67 9.96 7.10
N ALA A 216 -9.92 11.04 6.86
CA ALA A 216 -10.13 12.32 7.52
C ALA A 216 -11.52 12.89 7.20
N GLY A 217 -11.93 12.83 5.92
CA GLY A 217 -13.26 13.27 5.50
C GLY A 217 -14.39 12.43 6.12
N ALA A 218 -14.22 11.11 6.22
CA ALA A 218 -15.19 10.23 6.87
C ALA A 218 -15.30 10.48 8.39
N ALA A 219 -14.18 10.83 9.04
CA ALA A 219 -14.14 11.14 10.47
C ALA A 219 -14.47 12.62 10.79
N GLY A 220 -14.65 13.49 9.78
CA GLY A 220 -14.91 14.92 10.00
C GLY A 220 -13.71 15.68 10.57
N ILE A 221 -12.47 15.20 10.39
CA ILE A 221 -11.25 15.81 10.93
C ILE A 221 -10.29 16.22 9.81
N SER A 222 -9.28 17.01 10.13
CA SER A 222 -8.28 17.39 9.13
C SER A 222 -7.34 16.22 8.79
N PRO A 223 -6.85 16.11 7.53
CA PRO A 223 -5.85 15.11 7.15
C PRO A 223 -4.61 15.15 8.05
N MET A 224 -4.20 16.32 8.50
CA MET A 224 -3.05 16.50 9.39
C MET A 224 -3.30 15.90 10.78
N ALA A 225 -4.54 15.87 11.26
CA ALA A 225 -4.88 15.21 12.54
C ALA A 225 -4.66 13.68 12.46
N VAL A 226 -4.95 13.07 11.31
CA VAL A 226 -4.65 11.66 11.05
C VAL A 226 -3.14 11.44 10.99
N VAL A 227 -2.41 12.28 10.22
CA VAL A 227 -0.95 12.18 10.06
C VAL A 227 -0.23 12.29 11.42
N ARG A 228 -0.65 13.20 12.30
CA ARG A 228 -0.08 13.33 13.65
C ARG A 228 -0.16 12.04 14.48
N ARG A 229 -1.10 11.15 14.19
CA ARG A 229 -1.27 9.86 14.89
C ARG A 229 -0.52 8.71 14.21
N THR A 230 -0.21 8.84 12.92
CA THR A 230 0.42 7.77 12.12
C THR A 230 1.93 7.93 11.96
N TRP A 231 2.48 9.14 11.99
CA TRP A 231 3.88 9.38 11.62
C TRP A 231 4.90 8.64 12.51
N ILE A 232 4.74 8.65 13.84
CA ILE A 232 5.67 7.97 14.76
C ILE A 232 5.65 6.46 14.56
N PRO A 233 4.47 5.77 14.55
CA PRO A 233 4.41 4.34 14.27
C PRO A 233 5.00 3.96 12.91
N MET A 234 4.77 4.75 11.87
CA MET A 234 5.28 4.45 10.54
C MET A 234 6.80 4.63 10.44
N ILE A 235 7.35 5.67 11.06
CA ILE A 235 8.81 5.86 11.15
C ILE A 235 9.44 4.70 11.92
N ALA A 236 8.89 4.30 13.06
CA ALA A 236 9.37 3.15 13.82
C ALA A 236 9.34 1.86 12.97
N GLY A 237 8.27 1.66 12.20
CA GLY A 237 8.14 0.56 11.27
C GLY A 237 9.19 0.59 10.16
N MET A 238 9.47 1.76 9.60
CA MET A 238 10.49 1.93 8.55
C MET A 238 11.89 1.57 9.07
N PHE A 239 12.29 2.08 10.23
CA PHE A 239 13.57 1.72 10.84
C PHE A 239 13.65 0.22 11.12
N THR A 240 12.60 -0.37 11.68
CA THR A 240 12.55 -1.83 11.92
C THR A 240 12.69 -2.62 10.62
N THR A 241 12.10 -2.14 9.53
CA THR A 241 12.20 -2.81 8.22
C THR A 241 13.64 -2.75 7.67
N ILE A 242 14.28 -1.58 7.76
CA ILE A 242 15.68 -1.41 7.31
C ILE A 242 16.61 -2.31 8.13
N ILE A 243 16.49 -2.31 9.45
CA ILE A 243 17.30 -3.14 10.34
C ILE A 243 17.09 -4.64 10.04
N ALA A 244 15.83 -5.07 9.94
CA ALA A 244 15.52 -6.45 9.58
C ALA A 244 16.10 -6.83 8.21
N ASN A 245 15.99 -5.94 7.22
CA ASN A 245 16.55 -6.18 5.90
C ASN A 245 18.08 -6.33 5.93
N MET A 246 18.78 -5.51 6.72
CA MET A 246 20.23 -5.63 6.90
C MET A 246 20.63 -6.93 7.60
N ILE A 247 19.80 -7.47 8.49
CA ILE A 247 20.06 -8.75 9.17
C ILE A 247 19.85 -9.94 8.23
N PHE A 248 18.83 -9.89 7.34
CA PHE A 248 18.47 -11.02 6.49
C PHE A 248 19.15 -11.03 5.12
N PHE A 249 19.59 -9.88 4.62
CA PHE A 249 20.13 -9.70 3.27
C PHE A 249 21.49 -8.97 3.24
N GLY A 250 21.99 -8.51 4.39
CA GLY A 250 23.25 -7.75 4.55
C GLY A 250 24.47 -8.60 4.92
#